data_731e4d4d052c8468813fe528b70854f3
#
_entry.id   731e4d4d052c8468813fe528b70854f3
#
_cell.length_a   1.000
_cell.length_b   1.000
_cell.length_c   1.000
_cell.angle_alpha   90.00
_cell.angle_beta   90.00
_cell.angle_gamma   90.00
#
_symmetry.space_group_name_H-M   'P 1'
#
loop_
_entity.id
_entity.type
_entity.pdbx_description
1 polymer ?
#
loop_
_entity_poly.entity_id
_entity_poly.type
_entity_poly.pdbx_seq_one_letter_code
_entity_poly.pdbx_strand_id
1 'polypeptide(L)'
;MRDSFEDKSKRHLKTTPRQPKKVLARNIAILALSVVFLFTGIGMVYAETLLGRINTVVDESTGGDNPFQQTSADPDSASSAGEEGTESGSSMTLPDSEGLKKVGGLWHDDMIANILVMGVDDYQPNDPGRTDSMMLVTIDTRHEQLKVTSFMRDMYVAIPGYSSNRINTAYSLEGPSLLVSTIEANFGIDIDRWVVVDFSAFNEIIDAMGGVEITLTQDEANLGNQYSGDPRWNLSEGTYTLSGAQARYYSRIRAIGDDFERTQRQRNVFASIVNKFKSSDIGTINNVLYNTLNLIQTNMSRNYILSLASQSLTYLNYDMHEMRVPGDGQYESTYVNIGGYRAAVLVPDREACSESLVQFVFGDADEYEAAQNAD
;
A
#
# COMPACT_ATOMS: atom_id res chain seq x y z
N MET A 1 77.43 62.37 -28.61
CA MET A 1 78.05 61.13 -28.27
C MET A 1 77.03 60.27 -27.64
N ARG A 2 76.79 59.13 -28.20
CA ARG A 2 75.66 58.22 -27.92
C ARG A 2 75.99 57.30 -26.75
N ASP A 3 75.15 57.25 -25.79
CA ASP A 3 75.19 56.20 -24.78
C ASP A 3 73.85 55.48 -24.73
N SER A 4 73.93 54.17 -24.77
CA SER A 4 72.93 53.17 -24.87
C SER A 4 72.22 52.97 -23.54
N PHE A 5 70.90 53.00 -23.54
CA PHE A 5 70.02 52.49 -22.44
C PHE A 5 69.67 51.05 -22.71
N GLU A 6 70.28 50.15 -21.95
CA GLU A 6 69.79 48.73 -21.86
C GLU A 6 68.65 48.62 -20.92
N ASP A 7 67.50 48.15 -21.45
CA ASP A 7 66.31 47.80 -20.69
C ASP A 7 66.50 46.47 -19.97
N LYS A 8 66.52 46.50 -18.64
CA LYS A 8 66.44 45.33 -17.76
C LYS A 8 65.06 45.13 -17.16
N SER A 9 64.11 44.62 -17.95
CA SER A 9 62.81 44.19 -17.44
C SER A 9 62.60 42.66 -17.70
N LYS A 10 63.38 41.82 -17.01
CA LYS A 10 63.03 40.37 -16.91
C LYS A 10 62.19 40.13 -15.66
N ARG A 11 60.88 40.15 -15.81
CA ARG A 11 59.94 39.65 -14.81
C ARG A 11 60.12 38.14 -14.72
N HIS A 12 60.62 37.63 -13.61
CA HIS A 12 60.58 36.23 -13.24
C HIS A 12 59.09 35.83 -13.00
N LEU A 13 58.50 35.17 -13.96
CA LEU A 13 57.26 34.40 -13.75
C LEU A 13 57.61 33.24 -12.81
N LYS A 14 57.13 33.32 -11.57
CA LYS A 14 57.14 32.19 -10.63
C LYS A 14 56.26 31.09 -11.20
N THR A 15 56.88 30.06 -11.78
CA THR A 15 56.17 28.83 -12.12
C THR A 15 55.81 28.11 -10.84
N THR A 16 54.49 28.07 -10.53
CA THR A 16 53.94 27.22 -9.48
C THR A 16 54.32 25.77 -9.74
N PRO A 17 54.88 25.05 -8.77
CA PRO A 17 55.28 23.66 -8.98
C PRO A 17 54.03 22.82 -9.32
N ARG A 18 54.06 22.14 -10.48
CA ARG A 18 53.04 21.17 -10.87
C ARG A 18 53.02 20.06 -9.84
N GLN A 19 51.92 19.92 -9.13
CA GLN A 19 51.70 18.80 -8.20
C GLN A 19 51.84 17.47 -8.95
N PRO A 20 52.54 16.48 -8.39
CA PRO A 20 52.71 15.18 -9.03
C PRO A 20 51.31 14.56 -9.26
N LYS A 21 51.10 13.99 -10.46
CA LYS A 21 49.80 13.41 -10.91
C LYS A 21 49.13 12.48 -9.88
N LYS A 22 49.94 11.75 -9.07
CA LYS A 22 49.47 10.88 -8.00
C LYS A 22 48.78 11.63 -6.83
N VAL A 23 49.30 12.81 -6.47
CA VAL A 23 48.75 13.67 -5.40
C VAL A 23 47.47 14.31 -5.88
N LEU A 24 47.38 14.74 -7.13
CA LEU A 24 46.18 15.29 -7.74
C LEU A 24 45.05 14.24 -7.82
N ALA A 25 45.36 13.01 -8.27
CA ALA A 25 44.43 11.91 -8.34
C ALA A 25 43.85 11.52 -6.95
N ARG A 26 44.76 11.47 -5.92
CA ARG A 26 44.33 11.21 -4.53
C ARG A 26 43.40 12.31 -4.00
N ASN A 27 43.71 13.56 -4.25
CA ASN A 27 42.87 14.68 -3.79
C ASN A 27 41.51 14.72 -4.49
N ILE A 28 41.45 14.37 -5.78
CA ILE A 28 40.16 14.21 -6.52
C ILE A 28 39.34 13.05 -5.94
N ALA A 29 39.96 11.92 -5.64
CA ALA A 29 39.29 10.77 -5.03
C ALA A 29 38.73 11.12 -3.63
N ILE A 30 39.51 11.84 -2.79
CA ILE A 30 39.03 12.30 -1.47
C ILE A 30 37.88 13.27 -1.62
N LEU A 31 37.94 14.20 -2.57
CA LEU A 31 36.86 15.15 -2.84
C LEU A 31 35.58 14.43 -3.30
N ALA A 32 35.72 13.49 -4.22
CA ALA A 32 34.59 12.68 -4.70
C ALA A 32 33.95 11.87 -3.55
N LEU A 33 34.78 11.24 -2.70
CA LEU A 33 34.29 10.51 -1.52
C LEU A 33 33.57 11.43 -0.53
N SER A 34 34.12 12.63 -0.27
CA SER A 34 33.54 13.63 0.61
C SER A 34 32.17 14.12 0.08
N VAL A 35 32.05 14.29 -1.23
CA VAL A 35 30.79 14.66 -1.89
C VAL A 35 29.75 13.53 -1.75
N VAL A 36 30.16 12.28 -1.96
CA VAL A 36 29.29 11.10 -1.75
C VAL A 36 28.83 11.03 -0.28
N PHE A 37 29.76 11.18 0.69
CA PHE A 37 29.39 11.22 2.11
C PHE A 37 28.47 12.39 2.48
N LEU A 38 28.66 13.56 1.87
CA LEU A 38 27.78 14.71 2.08
C LEU A 38 26.36 14.43 1.57
N PHE A 39 26.23 13.88 0.36
CA PHE A 39 24.91 13.55 -0.20
C PHE A 39 24.23 12.42 0.55
N THR A 40 24.95 11.38 0.97
CA THR A 40 24.39 10.30 1.79
C THR A 40 24.00 10.80 3.18
N GLY A 41 24.80 11.66 3.81
CA GLY A 41 24.50 12.27 5.10
C GLY A 41 23.27 13.17 5.03
N ILE A 42 23.14 14.02 4.01
CA ILE A 42 21.95 14.86 3.78
C ILE A 42 20.73 13.97 3.52
N GLY A 43 20.88 12.93 2.70
CA GLY A 43 19.80 11.96 2.42
C GLY A 43 19.32 11.25 3.69
N MET A 44 20.23 10.84 4.58
CA MET A 44 19.89 10.21 5.86
C MET A 44 19.14 11.16 6.81
N VAL A 45 19.62 12.40 6.97
CA VAL A 45 18.95 13.41 7.80
C VAL A 45 17.58 13.76 7.24
N TYR A 46 17.47 13.85 5.92
CA TYR A 46 16.19 14.09 5.26
C TYR A 46 15.22 12.92 5.46
N ALA A 47 15.68 11.68 5.27
CA ALA A 47 14.89 10.48 5.52
C ALA A 47 14.42 10.39 6.98
N GLU A 48 15.32 10.65 7.97
CA GLU A 48 14.92 10.70 9.39
C GLU A 48 13.89 11.80 9.68
N THR A 49 13.99 12.95 9.03
CA THR A 49 13.03 14.04 9.18
C THR A 49 11.66 13.65 8.64
N LEU A 50 11.59 12.96 7.50
CA LEU A 50 10.36 12.44 6.93
C LEU A 50 9.75 11.35 7.81
N LEU A 51 10.56 10.37 8.22
CA LEU A 51 10.11 9.25 9.06
C LEU A 51 9.67 9.68 10.45
N GLY A 52 10.25 10.79 10.97
CA GLY A 52 9.82 11.39 12.24
C GLY A 52 8.38 11.93 12.22
N ARG A 53 7.79 12.09 11.03
CA ARG A 53 6.42 12.57 10.84
C ARG A 53 5.37 11.46 10.80
N ILE A 54 5.79 10.21 10.64
CA ILE A 54 4.85 9.08 10.55
C ILE A 54 4.29 8.76 11.94
N ASN A 55 2.99 8.62 12.03
CA ASN A 55 2.31 8.15 13.23
C ASN A 55 2.34 6.60 13.25
N THR A 56 3.46 6.04 13.75
CA THR A 56 3.61 4.59 13.89
C THR A 56 3.00 4.12 15.20
N VAL A 57 2.08 3.17 15.11
CA VAL A 57 1.56 2.42 16.26
C VAL A 57 2.44 1.18 16.40
N VAL A 58 3.13 1.05 17.54
CA VAL A 58 3.94 -0.14 17.81
C VAL A 58 2.99 -1.27 18.17
N ASP A 59 2.87 -2.23 17.26
CA ASP A 59 2.20 -3.51 17.51
C ASP A 59 3.30 -4.54 17.79
N GLU A 60 3.33 -5.08 19.02
CA GLU A 60 4.36 -6.05 19.44
C GLU A 60 4.27 -7.40 18.70
N SER A 61 3.22 -7.60 17.90
CA SER A 61 2.96 -8.86 17.19
C SER A 61 3.63 -8.99 15.83
N THR A 62 4.15 -7.89 15.26
CA THR A 62 4.74 -7.91 13.91
C THR A 62 6.26 -7.96 13.96
N GLY A 63 6.83 -9.12 13.66
CA GLY A 63 8.28 -9.33 13.60
C GLY A 63 8.92 -8.81 12.31
N GLY A 64 10.12 -8.23 12.42
CA GLY A 64 11.04 -8.00 11.32
C GLY A 64 10.91 -6.67 10.57
N ASP A 65 12.05 -6.00 10.38
CA ASP A 65 12.17 -4.67 9.74
C ASP A 65 12.32 -4.71 8.20
N ASN A 66 12.38 -5.89 7.60
CA ASN A 66 12.48 -6.07 6.15
C ASN A 66 11.26 -6.84 5.64
N PRO A 67 10.53 -6.33 4.64
CA PRO A 67 9.38 -7.06 4.07
C PRO A 67 9.73 -8.44 3.51
N PHE A 68 11.00 -8.69 3.17
CA PHE A 68 11.48 -9.92 2.54
C PHE A 68 12.65 -10.58 3.31
N GLN A 69 12.80 -10.36 4.62
CA GLN A 69 13.75 -11.08 5.47
C GLN A 69 13.03 -12.04 6.42
N GLN A 70 13.45 -13.30 6.40
CA GLN A 70 13.05 -14.29 7.39
C GLN A 70 13.36 -13.79 8.80
N THR A 71 12.38 -13.81 9.69
CA THR A 71 12.63 -13.85 11.12
C THR A 71 13.31 -15.18 11.41
N SER A 72 14.61 -15.16 11.66
CA SER A 72 15.31 -16.32 12.23
C SER A 72 14.80 -16.52 13.66
N ALA A 73 13.69 -17.25 13.78
CA ALA A 73 13.30 -17.82 15.05
C ALA A 73 14.30 -18.92 15.38
N ASP A 74 14.95 -18.82 16.52
CA ASP A 74 15.83 -19.86 17.05
C ASP A 74 15.09 -21.22 17.05
N PRO A 75 15.68 -22.29 16.48
CA PRO A 75 14.98 -23.58 16.36
C PRO A 75 14.83 -24.39 17.66
N ASP A 76 15.16 -23.86 18.82
CA ASP A 76 15.27 -24.64 20.07
C ASP A 76 14.12 -24.46 21.09
N SER A 77 12.95 -23.94 20.69
CA SER A 77 11.79 -23.86 21.61
C SER A 77 10.49 -24.48 21.07
N ALA A 78 10.58 -25.49 20.23
CA ALA A 78 9.42 -26.28 19.83
C ALA A 78 9.34 -27.57 20.66
N SER A 79 8.67 -27.51 21.82
CA SER A 79 8.22 -28.72 22.50
C SER A 79 6.99 -29.26 21.79
N SER A 80 7.12 -30.51 21.36
CA SER A 80 6.13 -31.38 20.76
C SER A 80 4.76 -31.36 21.45
N ALA A 81 3.71 -31.03 20.68
CA ALA A 81 2.38 -31.56 20.91
C ALA A 81 1.83 -31.96 19.53
N GLY A 82 1.93 -33.25 19.24
CA GLY A 82 1.25 -33.83 18.09
C GLY A 82 -0.24 -33.92 18.39
N GLU A 83 -1.06 -33.41 17.54
CA GLU A 83 -2.44 -33.83 17.34
C GLU A 83 -2.63 -34.14 15.87
N GLU A 84 -2.68 -35.45 15.57
CA GLU A 84 -3.25 -35.95 14.32
C GLU A 84 -4.76 -35.64 14.34
N GLY A 85 -5.14 -34.50 13.76
CA GLY A 85 -6.52 -34.21 13.39
C GLY A 85 -6.78 -34.85 12.02
N THR A 86 -7.66 -35.84 11.95
CA THR A 86 -8.23 -36.38 10.72
C THR A 86 -8.98 -35.28 10.00
N GLU A 87 -8.35 -34.67 8.99
CA GLU A 87 -9.00 -33.72 8.05
C GLU A 87 -9.90 -34.53 7.10
N SER A 88 -11.22 -34.48 7.36
CA SER A 88 -12.25 -34.69 6.36
C SER A 88 -12.59 -33.29 5.80
N GLY A 89 -11.88 -32.86 4.79
CA GLY A 89 -12.08 -31.57 4.16
C GLY A 89 -11.78 -31.64 2.68
N SER A 90 -12.57 -30.96 1.88
CA SER A 90 -12.30 -30.62 0.49
C SER A 90 -10.85 -30.16 0.35
N SER A 91 -10.09 -30.75 -0.57
CA SER A 91 -8.67 -30.40 -0.74
C SER A 91 -8.61 -29.07 -1.50
N MET A 92 -8.32 -27.99 -0.76
CA MET A 92 -8.02 -26.69 -1.37
C MET A 92 -6.93 -26.83 -2.42
N THR A 93 -7.18 -26.34 -3.63
CA THR A 93 -6.16 -26.28 -4.67
C THR A 93 -5.18 -25.14 -4.33
N LEU A 94 -3.93 -25.48 -4.04
CA LEU A 94 -2.91 -24.49 -3.72
C LEU A 94 -2.17 -24.05 -4.98
N PRO A 95 -1.70 -22.79 -5.06
CA PRO A 95 -0.82 -22.36 -6.12
C PRO A 95 0.51 -23.09 -6.05
N ASP A 96 1.14 -23.33 -7.21
CA ASP A 96 2.48 -23.93 -7.30
C ASP A 96 3.54 -22.90 -6.91
N SER A 97 3.80 -22.76 -5.61
CA SER A 97 4.75 -21.80 -5.06
C SER A 97 5.70 -22.49 -4.08
N GLU A 98 6.99 -22.55 -4.42
CA GLU A 98 8.04 -23.15 -3.57
C GLU A 98 8.18 -22.47 -2.19
N GLY A 99 7.75 -21.21 -2.06
CA GLY A 99 7.83 -20.41 -0.82
C GLY A 99 6.60 -20.48 0.06
N LEU A 100 5.47 -21.01 -0.45
CA LEU A 100 4.21 -21.01 0.28
C LEU A 100 4.22 -21.98 1.46
N LYS A 101 3.97 -21.47 2.64
CA LYS A 101 3.98 -22.21 3.90
C LYS A 101 2.88 -21.73 4.84
N LYS A 102 2.50 -22.53 5.85
CA LYS A 102 1.66 -22.05 6.95
C LYS A 102 2.52 -21.61 8.12
N VAL A 103 2.33 -20.37 8.56
CA VAL A 103 2.94 -19.79 9.76
C VAL A 103 1.82 -19.43 10.74
N GLY A 104 1.80 -20.05 11.92
CA GLY A 104 0.70 -19.85 12.86
C GLY A 104 -0.69 -20.27 12.35
N GLY A 105 -0.73 -21.13 11.33
CA GLY A 105 -1.98 -21.55 10.67
C GLY A 105 -2.40 -20.71 9.46
N LEU A 106 -1.73 -19.59 9.19
CA LEU A 106 -1.98 -18.68 8.08
C LEU A 106 -1.04 -18.95 6.90
N TRP A 107 -1.51 -18.79 5.68
CA TRP A 107 -0.69 -18.90 4.47
C TRP A 107 0.22 -17.67 4.34
N HIS A 108 1.52 -17.94 4.15
CA HIS A 108 2.57 -16.93 4.07
C HIS A 108 3.64 -17.34 3.04
N ASP A 109 4.23 -16.36 2.36
CA ASP A 109 5.40 -16.52 1.49
C ASP A 109 6.36 -15.34 1.70
N ASP A 110 7.63 -15.63 1.99
CA ASP A 110 8.66 -14.61 2.28
C ASP A 110 8.97 -13.67 1.08
N MET A 111 8.54 -14.02 -0.14
CA MET A 111 8.67 -13.21 -1.36
C MET A 111 7.45 -12.31 -1.61
N ILE A 112 6.45 -12.37 -0.75
CA ILE A 112 5.17 -11.67 -0.90
C ILE A 112 4.91 -10.84 0.35
N ALA A 113 4.61 -9.56 0.18
CA ALA A 113 4.26 -8.66 1.27
C ALA A 113 2.80 -8.23 1.16
N ASN A 114 2.00 -8.53 2.18
CA ASN A 114 0.59 -8.22 2.29
C ASN A 114 0.36 -7.00 3.20
N ILE A 115 -0.16 -5.91 2.64
CA ILE A 115 -0.40 -4.64 3.35
C ILE A 115 -1.88 -4.30 3.27
N LEU A 116 -2.58 -4.30 4.40
CA LEU A 116 -4.00 -3.92 4.45
C LEU A 116 -4.14 -2.39 4.52
N VAL A 117 -4.68 -1.79 3.46
CA VAL A 117 -5.01 -0.37 3.39
C VAL A 117 -6.47 -0.18 3.76
N MET A 118 -6.72 0.62 4.81
CA MET A 118 -8.03 0.88 5.38
C MET A 118 -8.41 2.35 5.16
N GLY A 119 -9.50 2.59 4.42
CA GLY A 119 -10.11 3.91 4.31
C GLY A 119 -11.19 4.09 5.37
N VAL A 120 -11.05 5.08 6.24
CA VAL A 120 -11.97 5.32 7.34
C VAL A 120 -12.67 6.67 7.22
N ASP A 121 -13.85 6.77 7.82
CA ASP A 121 -14.52 8.05 8.01
C ASP A 121 -13.67 8.94 8.93
N ASP A 122 -13.92 10.26 8.91
CA ASP A 122 -13.19 11.20 9.78
C ASP A 122 -13.30 10.77 11.25
N TYR A 123 -12.14 10.60 11.87
CA TYR A 123 -12.02 10.22 13.27
C TYR A 123 -12.69 11.24 14.18
N GLN A 124 -13.54 10.76 15.07
CA GLN A 124 -14.12 11.57 16.16
C GLN A 124 -13.61 11.04 17.51
N PRO A 125 -13.38 11.88 18.53
CA PRO A 125 -12.76 11.45 19.80
C PRO A 125 -13.49 10.31 20.55
N ASN A 126 -14.75 10.05 20.23
CA ASN A 126 -15.57 8.99 20.84
C ASN A 126 -16.15 8.00 19.82
N ASP A 127 -15.76 8.10 18.55
CA ASP A 127 -16.15 7.18 17.49
C ASP A 127 -14.91 6.94 16.62
N PRO A 128 -14.30 5.74 16.71
CA PRO A 128 -13.13 5.39 15.90
C PRO A 128 -13.43 5.38 14.39
N GLY A 129 -14.69 5.65 13.99
CA GLY A 129 -15.15 5.61 12.62
C GLY A 129 -15.44 4.18 12.17
N ARG A 130 -15.78 4.08 10.90
CA ARG A 130 -15.98 2.80 10.21
C ARG A 130 -15.11 2.76 8.99
N THR A 131 -14.55 1.59 8.71
CA THR A 131 -13.87 1.41 7.45
C THR A 131 -14.88 1.09 6.35
N ASP A 132 -14.95 1.98 5.37
CA ASP A 132 -15.78 1.81 4.17
C ASP A 132 -14.98 1.26 2.97
N SER A 133 -13.65 1.20 3.10
CA SER A 133 -12.73 0.65 2.12
C SER A 133 -11.67 -0.21 2.83
N MET A 134 -11.54 -1.45 2.40
CA MET A 134 -10.54 -2.41 2.88
C MET A 134 -9.90 -3.04 1.66
N MET A 135 -8.65 -2.66 1.38
CA MET A 135 -7.88 -3.16 0.23
C MET A 135 -6.60 -3.81 0.73
N LEU A 136 -6.43 -5.09 0.44
CA LEU A 136 -5.15 -5.77 0.60
C LEU A 136 -4.30 -5.46 -0.63
N VAL A 137 -3.20 -4.77 -0.42
CA VAL A 137 -2.18 -4.52 -1.43
C VAL A 137 -1.08 -5.55 -1.24
N THR A 138 -0.94 -6.45 -2.21
CA THR A 138 0.06 -7.51 -2.22
C THR A 138 1.18 -7.13 -3.17
N ILE A 139 2.40 -7.05 -2.65
CA ILE A 139 3.62 -6.88 -3.45
C ILE A 139 4.21 -8.26 -3.64
N ASP A 140 4.03 -8.81 -4.83
CA ASP A 140 4.54 -10.13 -5.20
C ASP A 140 5.84 -9.98 -5.98
N THR A 141 6.96 -10.21 -5.30
CA THR A 141 8.28 -10.11 -5.93
C THR A 141 8.69 -11.38 -6.67
N ARG A 142 7.93 -12.48 -6.51
CA ARG A 142 8.15 -13.73 -7.23
C ARG A 142 7.66 -13.63 -8.68
N HIS A 143 6.44 -13.12 -8.86
CA HIS A 143 5.81 -12.98 -10.17
C HIS A 143 5.93 -11.55 -10.74
N GLU A 144 6.57 -10.62 -10.02
CA GLU A 144 6.69 -9.20 -10.38
C GLU A 144 5.30 -8.55 -10.57
N GLN A 145 4.36 -8.85 -9.67
CA GLN A 145 2.97 -8.40 -9.73
C GLN A 145 2.59 -7.55 -8.51
N LEU A 146 1.76 -6.54 -8.75
CA LEU A 146 1.09 -5.75 -7.71
C LEU A 146 -0.39 -6.13 -7.71
N LYS A 147 -0.86 -6.79 -6.64
CA LYS A 147 -2.21 -7.32 -6.58
C LYS A 147 -3.04 -6.52 -5.58
N VAL A 148 -4.29 -6.22 -5.93
CA VAL A 148 -5.21 -5.45 -5.08
C VAL A 148 -6.48 -6.24 -4.85
N THR A 149 -6.67 -6.70 -3.62
CA THR A 149 -7.89 -7.40 -3.20
C THR A 149 -8.78 -6.49 -2.38
N SER A 150 -10.02 -6.26 -2.82
CA SER A 150 -11.02 -5.50 -2.08
C SER A 150 -11.92 -6.41 -1.25
N PHE A 151 -12.01 -6.17 0.06
CA PHE A 151 -12.99 -6.85 0.92
C PHE A 151 -14.28 -6.06 1.01
N MET A 152 -15.40 -6.75 0.75
CA MET A 152 -16.73 -6.14 0.84
C MET A 152 -17.10 -5.88 2.31
N ARG A 153 -17.38 -4.63 2.66
CA ARG A 153 -17.61 -4.20 4.06
C ARG A 153 -18.81 -4.85 4.73
N ASP A 154 -19.82 -5.26 3.94
CA ASP A 154 -21.06 -5.83 4.44
C ASP A 154 -21.01 -7.38 4.59
N MET A 155 -19.83 -8.00 4.42
CA MET A 155 -19.64 -9.43 4.70
C MET A 155 -19.94 -9.75 6.15
N TYR A 156 -20.78 -10.77 6.38
CA TYR A 156 -21.11 -11.28 7.70
C TYR A 156 -20.12 -12.37 8.09
N VAL A 157 -19.22 -12.07 9.01
CA VAL A 157 -18.08 -12.91 9.37
C VAL A 157 -17.98 -13.06 10.89
N ALA A 158 -17.24 -14.08 11.34
CA ALA A 158 -16.85 -14.22 12.74
C ALA A 158 -15.79 -13.15 13.07
N ILE A 159 -16.00 -12.42 14.19
CA ILE A 159 -15.03 -11.45 14.68
C ILE A 159 -14.39 -12.03 15.94
N PRO A 160 -13.07 -12.22 16.01
CA PRO A 160 -12.39 -12.78 17.19
C PRO A 160 -12.75 -12.02 18.46
N GLY A 161 -13.14 -12.75 19.49
CA GLY A 161 -13.57 -12.16 20.79
C GLY A 161 -14.99 -11.55 20.80
N TYR A 162 -15.69 -11.51 19.67
CA TYR A 162 -17.01 -10.88 19.52
C TYR A 162 -18.01 -11.80 18.80
N SER A 163 -19.27 -11.41 18.79
CA SER A 163 -20.29 -12.04 17.97
C SER A 163 -20.05 -11.72 16.49
N SER A 164 -20.44 -12.65 15.60
CA SER A 164 -20.41 -12.40 14.15
C SER A 164 -21.16 -11.12 13.79
N ASN A 165 -20.57 -10.34 12.87
CA ASN A 165 -21.09 -9.07 12.42
C ASN A 165 -20.61 -8.76 10.99
N ARG A 166 -20.98 -7.60 10.44
CA ARG A 166 -20.32 -7.08 9.24
C ARG A 166 -18.83 -6.88 9.51
N ILE A 167 -17.99 -7.25 8.56
CA ILE A 167 -16.52 -7.21 8.72
C ILE A 167 -16.01 -5.83 9.11
N ASN A 168 -16.60 -4.75 8.56
CA ASN A 168 -16.20 -3.38 8.89
C ASN A 168 -16.48 -2.98 10.34
N THR A 169 -17.31 -3.74 11.07
CA THR A 169 -17.56 -3.55 12.50
C THR A 169 -16.31 -3.87 13.34
N ALA A 170 -15.45 -4.78 12.88
CA ALA A 170 -14.22 -5.12 13.59
C ALA A 170 -13.34 -3.87 13.82
N TYR A 171 -13.23 -3.00 12.80
CA TYR A 171 -12.48 -1.74 12.95
C TYR A 171 -13.10 -0.82 14.02
N SER A 172 -14.41 -0.67 14.05
CA SER A 172 -15.09 0.20 15.04
C SER A 172 -15.07 -0.36 16.46
N LEU A 173 -14.78 -1.65 16.66
CA LEU A 173 -14.64 -2.26 17.99
C LEU A 173 -13.26 -2.02 18.58
N GLU A 174 -12.17 -2.41 17.89
CA GLU A 174 -10.80 -2.33 18.42
C GLU A 174 -9.78 -1.80 17.38
N GLY A 175 -10.26 -1.15 16.32
CA GLY A 175 -9.37 -0.54 15.33
C GLY A 175 -8.73 -1.54 14.35
N PRO A 176 -7.56 -1.16 13.77
CA PRO A 176 -6.96 -1.89 12.67
C PRO A 176 -6.53 -3.32 13.02
N SER A 177 -6.00 -3.56 14.22
CA SER A 177 -5.49 -4.89 14.61
C SER A 177 -6.60 -5.93 14.68
N LEU A 178 -7.78 -5.59 15.19
CA LEU A 178 -8.92 -6.52 15.19
C LEU A 178 -9.45 -6.78 13.79
N LEU A 179 -9.44 -5.78 12.90
CA LEU A 179 -9.84 -6.00 11.51
C LEU A 179 -8.85 -6.93 10.78
N VAL A 180 -7.55 -6.76 10.98
CA VAL A 180 -6.51 -7.68 10.45
C VAL A 180 -6.79 -9.10 10.94
N SER A 181 -6.85 -9.31 12.26
CA SER A 181 -7.14 -10.63 12.84
C SER A 181 -8.47 -11.21 12.38
N THR A 182 -9.47 -10.37 12.05
CA THR A 182 -10.76 -10.82 11.51
C THR A 182 -10.59 -11.36 10.08
N ILE A 183 -9.82 -10.67 9.22
CA ILE A 183 -9.55 -11.14 7.85
C ILE A 183 -8.73 -12.44 7.90
N GLU A 184 -7.68 -12.48 8.68
CA GLU A 184 -6.81 -13.65 8.87
C GLU A 184 -7.59 -14.88 9.34
N ALA A 185 -8.42 -14.72 10.37
CA ALA A 185 -9.20 -15.81 10.94
C ALA A 185 -10.29 -16.36 10.00
N ASN A 186 -10.83 -15.54 9.09
CA ASN A 186 -11.86 -15.97 8.17
C ASN A 186 -11.34 -16.49 6.83
N PHE A 187 -10.18 -16.00 6.37
CA PHE A 187 -9.67 -16.28 5.03
C PHE A 187 -8.29 -16.96 5.00
N GLY A 188 -7.62 -17.08 6.15
CA GLY A 188 -6.43 -17.93 6.32
C GLY A 188 -5.14 -17.37 5.70
N ILE A 189 -5.07 -16.09 5.36
CA ILE A 189 -3.86 -15.43 4.83
C ILE A 189 -3.18 -14.60 5.92
N ASP A 190 -1.85 -14.51 5.89
CA ASP A 190 -1.06 -13.64 6.76
C ASP A 190 -1.04 -12.20 6.22
N ILE A 191 -1.28 -11.23 7.09
CA ILE A 191 -1.25 -9.78 6.75
C ILE A 191 -0.10 -9.12 7.49
N ASP A 192 0.99 -8.84 6.78
CA ASP A 192 2.23 -8.33 7.36
C ASP A 192 2.09 -6.97 8.02
N ARG A 193 1.39 -6.06 7.35
CA ARG A 193 1.29 -4.65 7.77
C ARG A 193 -0.06 -4.05 7.42
N TRP A 194 -0.35 -2.92 8.05
CA TRP A 194 -1.54 -2.15 7.75
C TRP A 194 -1.27 -0.64 7.69
N VAL A 195 -2.14 0.05 6.95
CA VAL A 195 -2.17 1.51 6.82
C VAL A 195 -3.61 2.00 6.94
N VAL A 196 -3.85 3.01 7.75
CA VAL A 196 -5.14 3.69 7.90
C VAL A 196 -5.03 5.07 7.29
N VAL A 197 -5.99 5.40 6.41
CA VAL A 197 -6.12 6.68 5.71
C VAL A 197 -7.51 7.22 5.96
N ASP A 198 -7.63 8.36 6.63
CA ASP A 198 -8.90 9.07 6.78
C ASP A 198 -9.22 9.95 5.55
N PHE A 199 -10.41 10.54 5.52
CA PHE A 199 -10.85 11.36 4.39
C PHE A 199 -10.00 12.62 4.19
N SER A 200 -9.45 13.19 5.26
CA SER A 200 -8.58 14.35 5.18
C SER A 200 -7.26 13.99 4.53
N ALA A 201 -6.63 12.92 5.02
CA ALA A 201 -5.41 12.36 4.46
C ALA A 201 -5.58 11.97 2.98
N PHE A 202 -6.69 11.31 2.65
CA PHE A 202 -6.99 10.93 1.27
C PHE A 202 -7.05 12.14 0.33
N ASN A 203 -7.78 13.20 0.73
CA ASN A 203 -7.86 14.42 -0.06
C ASN A 203 -6.48 15.06 -0.25
N GLU A 204 -5.72 15.21 0.84
CA GLU A 204 -4.42 15.86 0.83
C GLU A 204 -3.37 15.09 0.01
N ILE A 205 -3.39 13.74 0.07
CA ILE A 205 -2.52 12.89 -0.75
C ILE A 205 -2.79 13.15 -2.25
N ILE A 206 -4.03 13.11 -2.67
CA ILE A 206 -4.41 13.32 -4.07
C ILE A 206 -4.10 14.76 -4.52
N ASP A 207 -4.42 15.75 -3.70
CA ASP A 207 -4.19 17.17 -4.03
C ASP A 207 -2.68 17.47 -4.10
N ALA A 208 -1.85 16.87 -3.23
CA ALA A 208 -0.39 17.00 -3.26
C ALA A 208 0.24 16.41 -4.54
N MET A 209 -0.41 15.40 -5.15
CA MET A 209 -0.02 14.85 -6.45
C MET A 209 -0.53 15.67 -7.65
N GLY A 210 -1.32 16.71 -7.41
CA GLY A 210 -1.97 17.50 -8.46
C GLY A 210 -3.20 16.83 -9.05
N GLY A 211 -3.84 15.92 -8.30
CA GLY A 211 -5.04 15.19 -8.71
C GLY A 211 -4.75 13.84 -9.37
N VAL A 212 -5.82 13.05 -9.54
CA VAL A 212 -5.81 11.72 -10.17
C VAL A 212 -6.71 11.70 -11.41
N GLU A 213 -6.29 10.94 -12.43
CA GLU A 213 -7.02 10.84 -13.69
C GLU A 213 -8.10 9.76 -13.59
N ILE A 214 -9.36 10.14 -13.77
CA ILE A 214 -10.52 9.23 -13.71
C ILE A 214 -11.38 9.43 -14.95
N THR A 215 -11.75 8.32 -15.59
CA THR A 215 -12.75 8.31 -16.65
C THR A 215 -14.13 8.13 -16.03
N LEU A 216 -14.98 9.15 -16.22
CA LEU A 216 -16.36 9.16 -15.72
C LEU A 216 -17.32 8.68 -16.80
N THR A 217 -18.28 7.87 -16.40
CA THR A 217 -19.50 7.65 -17.18
C THR A 217 -20.42 8.86 -17.10
N GLN A 218 -21.42 8.97 -18.01
CA GLN A 218 -22.38 10.07 -17.98
C GLN A 218 -23.17 10.11 -16.67
N ASP A 219 -23.54 8.94 -16.13
CA ASP A 219 -24.31 8.87 -14.88
C ASP A 219 -23.46 9.31 -13.66
N GLU A 220 -22.19 8.96 -13.60
CA GLU A 220 -21.26 9.40 -12.55
C GLU A 220 -21.04 10.92 -12.62
N ALA A 221 -20.88 11.46 -13.82
CA ALA A 221 -20.76 12.90 -14.02
C ALA A 221 -22.03 13.64 -13.57
N ASN A 222 -23.20 13.15 -13.95
CA ASN A 222 -24.51 13.72 -13.57
C ASN A 222 -24.70 13.73 -12.04
N LEU A 223 -24.36 12.62 -11.36
CA LEU A 223 -24.43 12.54 -9.89
C LEU A 223 -23.47 13.52 -9.22
N GLY A 224 -22.25 13.63 -9.71
CA GLY A 224 -21.28 14.59 -9.23
C GLY A 224 -21.78 16.04 -9.39
N ASN A 225 -22.32 16.38 -10.55
CA ASN A 225 -22.89 17.69 -10.86
C ASN A 225 -24.06 18.05 -9.91
N GLN A 226 -24.87 17.06 -9.53
CA GLN A 226 -26.05 17.26 -8.73
C GLN A 226 -25.77 17.25 -7.23
N TYR A 227 -24.88 16.38 -6.75
CA TYR A 227 -24.79 16.01 -5.33
C TYR A 227 -23.42 16.18 -4.69
N SER A 228 -22.33 16.47 -5.44
CA SER A 228 -20.99 16.58 -4.86
C SER A 228 -20.85 17.80 -3.94
N GLY A 229 -21.64 18.85 -4.19
CA GLY A 229 -21.50 20.15 -3.54
C GLY A 229 -20.26 20.94 -3.98
N ASP A 230 -19.43 20.39 -4.88
CA ASP A 230 -18.25 21.07 -5.42
C ASP A 230 -18.61 21.79 -6.74
N PRO A 231 -18.56 23.13 -6.81
CA PRO A 231 -18.91 23.86 -8.03
C PRO A 231 -17.96 23.57 -9.21
N ARG A 232 -16.79 22.95 -8.95
CA ARG A 232 -15.87 22.50 -10.01
C ARG A 232 -16.32 21.21 -10.67
N TRP A 233 -17.30 20.52 -10.08
CA TRP A 233 -17.91 19.33 -10.67
C TRP A 233 -18.98 19.74 -11.69
N ASN A 234 -18.53 20.32 -12.79
CA ASN A 234 -19.37 20.62 -13.94
C ASN A 234 -18.86 19.80 -15.14
N LEU A 235 -19.03 18.48 -15.04
CA LEU A 235 -18.39 17.50 -15.90
C LEU A 235 -19.46 16.73 -16.73
N SER A 236 -19.02 16.13 -17.82
CA SER A 236 -19.78 15.19 -18.64
C SER A 236 -19.02 13.84 -18.69
N GLU A 237 -19.50 12.90 -19.45
CA GLU A 237 -18.73 11.68 -19.76
C GLU A 237 -17.36 12.06 -20.31
N GLY A 238 -16.28 11.40 -19.81
CA GLY A 238 -14.91 11.64 -20.25
C GLY A 238 -13.89 11.47 -19.16
N THR A 239 -12.62 11.69 -19.48
CA THR A 239 -11.49 11.55 -18.57
C THR A 239 -11.08 12.90 -18.02
N TYR A 240 -10.94 13.00 -16.71
CA TYR A 240 -10.65 14.24 -15.98
C TYR A 240 -9.63 14.01 -14.87
N THR A 241 -8.82 15.03 -14.60
CA THR A 241 -8.00 15.08 -13.40
C THR A 241 -8.87 15.57 -12.23
N LEU A 242 -9.24 14.65 -11.32
CA LEU A 242 -10.04 14.94 -10.15
C LEU A 242 -9.17 15.36 -8.98
N SER A 243 -9.61 16.38 -8.23
CA SER A 243 -9.03 16.75 -6.93
C SER A 243 -9.35 15.68 -5.88
N GLY A 244 -8.69 15.72 -4.71
CA GLY A 244 -8.94 14.79 -3.61
C GLY A 244 -10.41 14.75 -3.20
N ALA A 245 -11.06 15.91 -3.05
CA ALA A 245 -12.48 15.99 -2.72
C ALA A 245 -13.37 15.37 -3.81
N GLN A 246 -13.04 15.56 -5.08
CA GLN A 246 -13.78 14.98 -6.20
C GLN A 246 -13.55 13.47 -6.31
N ALA A 247 -12.32 13.00 -6.20
CA ALA A 247 -11.98 11.56 -6.19
C ALA A 247 -12.66 10.84 -5.00
N ARG A 248 -12.69 11.47 -3.83
CA ARG A 248 -13.42 10.96 -2.66
C ARG A 248 -14.92 10.86 -2.94
N TYR A 249 -15.54 11.87 -3.55
CA TYR A 249 -16.95 11.80 -3.92
C TYR A 249 -17.20 10.64 -4.91
N TYR A 250 -16.38 10.54 -5.97
CA TYR A 250 -16.45 9.46 -6.95
C TYR A 250 -16.38 8.07 -6.30
N SER A 251 -15.41 7.85 -5.41
CA SER A 251 -15.21 6.58 -4.72
C SER A 251 -16.36 6.19 -3.76
N ARG A 252 -17.28 7.13 -3.48
CA ARG A 252 -18.41 6.95 -2.56
C ARG A 252 -19.78 6.91 -3.24
N ILE A 253 -19.85 7.05 -4.57
CA ILE A 253 -21.12 6.99 -5.32
C ILE A 253 -21.79 5.65 -5.07
N ARG A 254 -23.06 5.68 -4.64
CA ARG A 254 -23.94 4.53 -4.38
C ARG A 254 -25.27 4.62 -5.11
N ALA A 255 -25.59 5.74 -5.74
CA ALA A 255 -26.89 5.97 -6.39
C ALA A 255 -27.00 5.25 -7.73
N ILE A 256 -25.90 4.78 -8.28
CA ILE A 256 -25.82 3.96 -9.49
C ILE A 256 -25.02 2.71 -9.18
N GLY A 257 -25.58 1.56 -9.56
CA GLY A 257 -25.04 0.27 -9.23
C GLY A 257 -25.23 -0.10 -7.75
N ASP A 258 -24.52 -1.09 -7.33
CA ASP A 258 -24.53 -1.62 -5.95
C ASP A 258 -23.19 -1.31 -5.22
N ASP A 259 -22.95 -2.02 -4.12
CA ASP A 259 -21.73 -1.87 -3.35
C ASP A 259 -20.48 -2.44 -4.09
N PHE A 260 -20.70 -3.29 -5.09
CA PHE A 260 -19.62 -3.85 -5.93
C PHE A 260 -19.04 -2.79 -6.87
N GLU A 261 -19.90 -2.01 -7.55
CA GLU A 261 -19.45 -0.89 -8.40
C GLU A 261 -18.80 0.21 -7.57
N ARG A 262 -19.26 0.45 -6.34
CA ARG A 262 -18.56 1.37 -5.43
C ARG A 262 -17.13 0.88 -5.15
N THR A 263 -16.98 -0.41 -4.84
CA THR A 263 -15.66 -1.01 -4.59
C THR A 263 -14.78 -0.96 -5.83
N GLN A 264 -15.35 -1.12 -7.03
CA GLN A 264 -14.62 -0.92 -8.28
C GLN A 264 -14.14 0.54 -8.44
N ARG A 265 -14.98 1.52 -8.14
CA ARG A 265 -14.57 2.94 -8.18
C ARG A 265 -13.41 3.22 -7.20
N GLN A 266 -13.40 2.57 -6.05
CA GLN A 266 -12.27 2.67 -5.11
C GLN A 266 -10.98 2.12 -5.71
N ARG A 267 -11.03 0.95 -6.37
CA ARG A 267 -9.87 0.39 -7.09
C ARG A 267 -9.41 1.29 -8.24
N ASN A 268 -10.35 1.86 -9.01
CA ASN A 268 -10.01 2.80 -10.09
C ASN A 268 -9.22 4.01 -9.57
N VAL A 269 -9.62 4.55 -8.40
CA VAL A 269 -8.86 5.65 -7.77
C VAL A 269 -7.48 5.16 -7.31
N PHE A 270 -7.39 3.99 -6.69
CA PHE A 270 -6.11 3.41 -6.28
C PHE A 270 -5.17 3.19 -7.48
N ALA A 271 -5.67 2.59 -8.56
CA ALA A 271 -4.92 2.40 -9.80
C ALA A 271 -4.42 3.74 -10.38
N SER A 272 -5.28 4.77 -10.37
CA SER A 272 -4.89 6.09 -10.82
C SER A 272 -3.82 6.73 -9.92
N ILE A 273 -3.86 6.53 -8.60
CA ILE A 273 -2.80 6.94 -7.67
C ILE A 273 -1.49 6.26 -8.04
N VAL A 274 -1.48 4.94 -8.22
CA VAL A 274 -0.29 4.17 -8.62
C VAL A 274 0.28 4.69 -9.95
N ASN A 275 -0.55 4.89 -10.96
CA ASN A 275 -0.15 5.41 -12.27
C ASN A 275 0.41 6.84 -12.17
N LYS A 276 -0.18 7.67 -11.31
CA LYS A 276 0.32 9.02 -11.05
C LYS A 276 1.70 9.00 -10.42
N PHE A 277 1.94 8.13 -9.43
CA PHE A 277 3.27 7.94 -8.84
C PHE A 277 4.30 7.45 -9.87
N LYS A 278 3.94 6.48 -10.73
CA LYS A 278 4.81 6.01 -11.84
C LYS A 278 5.29 7.15 -12.74
N SER A 279 4.43 8.12 -13.00
CA SER A 279 4.69 9.25 -13.91
C SER A 279 5.24 10.50 -13.21
N SER A 280 5.33 10.51 -11.88
CA SER A 280 5.73 11.68 -11.10
C SER A 280 7.26 11.81 -11.01
N ASP A 281 7.72 13.06 -11.02
CA ASP A 281 9.12 13.35 -10.71
C ASP A 281 9.40 13.24 -9.20
N ILE A 282 10.68 13.11 -8.87
CA ILE A 282 11.15 12.99 -7.47
C ILE A 282 10.70 14.16 -6.58
N GLY A 283 10.59 15.37 -7.14
CA GLY A 283 10.13 16.55 -6.41
C GLY A 283 8.67 16.42 -5.98
N THR A 284 7.81 15.95 -6.88
CA THR A 284 6.40 15.66 -6.59
C THR A 284 6.25 14.56 -5.55
N ILE A 285 6.99 13.44 -5.69
CA ILE A 285 6.98 12.35 -4.72
C ILE A 285 7.40 12.86 -3.33
N ASN A 286 8.48 13.62 -3.23
CA ASN A 286 8.93 14.20 -1.98
C ASN A 286 7.91 15.16 -1.36
N ASN A 287 7.24 15.98 -2.17
CA ASN A 287 6.20 16.88 -1.69
C ASN A 287 5.01 16.11 -1.11
N VAL A 288 4.57 15.05 -1.78
CA VAL A 288 3.51 14.16 -1.27
C VAL A 288 3.93 13.58 0.07
N LEU A 289 5.08 12.90 0.14
CA LEU A 289 5.57 12.28 1.37
C LEU A 289 5.68 13.30 2.51
N TYR A 290 6.29 14.46 2.26
CA TYR A 290 6.50 15.48 3.27
C TYR A 290 5.20 16.01 3.87
N ASN A 291 4.16 16.18 3.07
CA ASN A 291 2.88 16.76 3.50
C ASN A 291 1.90 15.73 4.05
N THR A 292 2.04 14.45 3.70
CA THR A 292 0.99 13.46 3.98
C THR A 292 1.38 12.35 4.96
N LEU A 293 2.68 12.13 5.21
CA LEU A 293 3.13 11.06 6.11
C LEU A 293 2.62 11.18 7.56
N ASN A 294 2.34 12.40 8.03
CA ASN A 294 1.77 12.63 9.36
C ASN A 294 0.25 12.42 9.44
N LEU A 295 -0.40 12.21 8.31
CA LEU A 295 -1.85 12.03 8.19
C LEU A 295 -2.27 10.56 8.18
N ILE A 296 -1.32 9.65 8.00
CA ILE A 296 -1.56 8.21 8.00
C ILE A 296 -1.17 7.57 9.35
N GLN A 297 -1.85 6.49 9.71
CA GLN A 297 -1.46 5.62 10.81
C GLN A 297 -1.03 4.26 10.26
N THR A 298 0.00 3.65 10.84
CA THR A 298 0.52 2.35 10.40
C THR A 298 1.28 1.63 11.52
N ASN A 299 1.34 0.30 11.45
CA ASN A 299 2.24 -0.52 12.28
C ASN A 299 3.61 -0.77 11.61
N MET A 300 3.87 -0.17 10.45
CA MET A 300 5.17 -0.30 9.79
C MET A 300 6.26 0.38 10.60
N SER A 301 7.37 -0.31 10.83
CA SER A 301 8.56 0.33 11.37
C SER A 301 9.17 1.32 10.36
N ARG A 302 9.97 2.27 10.85
CA ARG A 302 10.68 3.22 9.99
C ARG A 302 11.60 2.53 8.99
N ASN A 303 12.27 1.46 9.40
CA ASN A 303 13.16 0.68 8.55
C ASN A 303 12.39 -0.03 7.44
N TYR A 304 11.22 -0.59 7.78
CA TYR A 304 10.33 -1.22 6.81
C TYR A 304 9.87 -0.22 5.73
N ILE A 305 9.45 0.98 6.13
CA ILE A 305 9.04 2.05 5.21
C ILE A 305 10.20 2.49 4.31
N LEU A 306 11.42 2.62 4.87
CA LEU A 306 12.62 2.92 4.08
C LEU A 306 12.93 1.82 3.06
N SER A 307 12.78 0.56 3.44
CA SER A 307 12.96 -0.58 2.54
C SER A 307 11.97 -0.54 1.38
N LEU A 308 10.67 -0.35 1.68
CA LEU A 308 9.65 -0.17 0.64
C LEU A 308 9.94 1.03 -0.27
N ALA A 309 10.31 2.18 0.32
CA ALA A 309 10.61 3.39 -0.42
C ALA A 309 11.83 3.20 -1.36
N SER A 310 12.85 2.48 -0.92
CA SER A 310 14.04 2.21 -1.74
C SER A 310 13.76 1.33 -2.96
N GLN A 311 12.74 0.49 -2.89
CA GLN A 311 12.34 -0.45 -3.95
C GLN A 311 11.06 0.00 -4.70
N SER A 312 10.48 1.13 -4.30
CA SER A 312 9.20 1.61 -4.81
C SER A 312 9.17 1.76 -6.34
N LEU A 313 10.26 2.23 -6.96
CA LEU A 313 10.34 2.35 -8.41
C LEU A 313 10.27 0.99 -9.13
N THR A 314 10.76 -0.08 -8.49
CA THR A 314 10.64 -1.44 -9.02
C THR A 314 9.19 -1.91 -8.88
N TYR A 315 8.62 -1.82 -7.68
CA TYR A 315 7.24 -2.29 -7.42
C TYR A 315 6.18 -1.53 -8.21
N LEU A 316 6.35 -0.22 -8.41
CA LEU A 316 5.45 0.58 -9.24
C LEU A 316 5.45 0.15 -10.71
N ASN A 317 6.48 -0.53 -11.21
CA ASN A 317 6.54 -1.04 -12.58
C ASN A 317 5.94 -2.43 -12.75
N TYR A 318 5.59 -3.12 -11.67
CA TYR A 318 4.89 -4.41 -11.71
C TYR A 318 3.52 -4.27 -12.38
N ASP A 319 3.08 -5.33 -13.03
CA ASP A 319 1.73 -5.40 -13.58
C ASP A 319 0.71 -5.46 -12.43
N MET A 320 -0.39 -4.72 -12.59
CA MET A 320 -1.39 -4.59 -11.54
C MET A 320 -2.63 -5.43 -11.84
N HIS A 321 -2.99 -6.31 -10.89
CA HIS A 321 -4.14 -7.19 -10.94
C HIS A 321 -5.12 -6.87 -9.82
N GLU A 322 -6.39 -7.13 -10.04
CA GLU A 322 -7.46 -6.76 -9.10
C GLU A 322 -8.40 -7.94 -8.84
N MET A 323 -8.76 -8.13 -7.58
CA MET A 323 -9.86 -9.02 -7.23
C MET A 323 -10.75 -8.43 -6.13
N ARG A 324 -11.83 -9.10 -5.86
CA ARG A 324 -12.77 -8.76 -4.80
C ARG A 324 -13.15 -10.01 -4.00
N VAL A 325 -13.29 -9.86 -2.70
CA VAL A 325 -13.81 -10.90 -1.80
C VAL A 325 -15.09 -10.39 -1.15
N PRO A 326 -16.21 -11.13 -1.26
CA PRO A 326 -16.40 -12.38 -2.01
C PRO A 326 -16.48 -12.12 -3.53
N GLY A 327 -16.05 -13.11 -4.31
CA GLY A 327 -16.23 -13.17 -5.76
C GLY A 327 -17.70 -13.46 -6.14
N ASP A 328 -18.00 -13.46 -7.45
CA ASP A 328 -19.30 -13.84 -7.95
C ASP A 328 -19.58 -15.31 -7.65
N GLY A 329 -20.78 -15.61 -7.16
CA GLY A 329 -21.16 -16.96 -6.74
C GLY A 329 -20.61 -17.43 -5.39
N GLN A 330 -19.75 -16.65 -4.73
CA GLN A 330 -19.13 -17.01 -3.44
C GLN A 330 -19.86 -16.40 -2.23
N TYR A 331 -21.09 -15.93 -2.36
CA TYR A 331 -21.85 -15.34 -1.26
C TYR A 331 -23.37 -15.50 -1.46
N GLU A 332 -24.08 -15.41 -0.33
CA GLU A 332 -25.53 -15.26 -0.30
C GLU A 332 -25.88 -13.87 0.25
N SER A 333 -26.70 -13.13 -0.50
CA SER A 333 -27.28 -11.85 -0.03
C SER A 333 -28.52 -12.12 0.82
N THR A 334 -28.47 -11.78 2.11
CA THR A 334 -29.56 -12.09 3.03
C THR A 334 -29.68 -11.03 4.13
N TYR A 335 -30.60 -11.27 5.05
CA TYR A 335 -30.79 -10.43 6.23
C TYR A 335 -30.55 -11.23 7.49
N VAL A 336 -29.70 -10.71 8.38
CA VAL A 336 -29.44 -11.27 9.70
C VAL A 336 -29.89 -10.30 10.80
N ASN A 337 -30.16 -10.82 11.98
CA ASN A 337 -30.43 -9.98 13.15
C ASN A 337 -29.12 -9.67 13.87
N ILE A 338 -28.74 -8.39 13.88
CA ILE A 338 -27.54 -7.91 14.56
C ILE A 338 -27.99 -6.90 15.61
N GLY A 339 -27.74 -7.21 16.91
CA GLY A 339 -28.05 -6.27 18.00
C GLY A 339 -29.53 -5.87 18.08
N GLY A 340 -30.46 -6.75 17.63
CA GLY A 340 -31.90 -6.52 17.69
C GLY A 340 -32.48 -5.81 16.46
N TYR A 341 -31.70 -5.50 15.44
CA TYR A 341 -32.19 -4.95 14.16
C TYR A 341 -31.84 -5.87 12.99
N ARG A 342 -32.69 -5.83 11.97
CA ARG A 342 -32.52 -6.60 10.73
C ARG A 342 -31.56 -5.88 9.79
N ALA A 343 -30.39 -6.47 9.56
CA ALA A 343 -29.31 -5.93 8.71
C ALA A 343 -29.18 -6.73 7.42
N ALA A 344 -29.09 -6.05 6.28
CA ALA A 344 -28.71 -6.66 5.01
C ALA A 344 -27.20 -6.98 5.04
N VAL A 345 -26.82 -8.20 4.65
CA VAL A 345 -25.42 -8.67 4.68
C VAL A 345 -25.13 -9.57 3.49
N LEU A 346 -23.84 -9.76 3.22
CA LEU A 346 -23.30 -10.80 2.36
C LEU A 346 -22.74 -11.91 3.25
N VAL A 347 -23.32 -13.11 3.19
CA VAL A 347 -22.77 -14.28 3.89
C VAL A 347 -21.82 -14.97 2.94
N PRO A 348 -20.49 -14.87 3.16
CA PRO A 348 -19.51 -15.46 2.24
C PRO A 348 -19.46 -16.98 2.40
N ASP A 349 -19.27 -17.70 1.30
CA ASP A 349 -18.69 -19.03 1.32
C ASP A 349 -17.21 -18.88 1.67
N ARG A 350 -16.87 -19.12 2.93
CA ARG A 350 -15.52 -18.85 3.45
C ARG A 350 -14.47 -19.76 2.83
N GLU A 351 -14.82 -21.01 2.51
CA GLU A 351 -13.90 -21.96 1.89
C GLU A 351 -13.57 -21.52 0.47
N ALA A 352 -14.57 -21.24 -0.36
CA ALA A 352 -14.40 -20.74 -1.72
C ALA A 352 -13.68 -19.38 -1.75
N CYS A 353 -14.02 -18.46 -0.84
CA CYS A 353 -13.34 -17.17 -0.73
C CYS A 353 -11.87 -17.32 -0.31
N SER A 354 -11.57 -18.20 0.65
CA SER A 354 -10.20 -18.47 1.11
C SER A 354 -9.37 -19.08 -0.01
N GLU A 355 -9.90 -20.08 -0.72
CA GLU A 355 -9.23 -20.71 -1.84
C GLU A 355 -8.90 -19.70 -2.95
N SER A 356 -9.89 -18.95 -3.41
CA SER A 356 -9.68 -17.90 -4.43
C SER A 356 -8.68 -16.85 -4.00
N LEU A 357 -8.73 -16.42 -2.72
CA LEU A 357 -7.80 -15.43 -2.19
C LEU A 357 -6.37 -15.95 -2.13
N VAL A 358 -6.17 -17.20 -1.66
CA VAL A 358 -4.84 -17.84 -1.61
C VAL A 358 -4.27 -18.02 -3.02
N GLN A 359 -5.08 -18.47 -3.97
CA GLN A 359 -4.68 -18.57 -5.37
C GLN A 359 -4.23 -17.24 -5.96
N PHE A 360 -5.02 -16.19 -5.74
CA PHE A 360 -4.71 -14.86 -6.27
C PHE A 360 -3.50 -14.22 -5.58
N VAL A 361 -3.42 -14.27 -4.26
CA VAL A 361 -2.36 -13.61 -3.48
C VAL A 361 -1.00 -14.28 -3.70
N PHE A 362 -0.94 -15.63 -3.66
CA PHE A 362 0.31 -16.37 -3.67
C PHE A 362 0.64 -17.05 -5.01
N GLY A 363 -0.32 -17.16 -5.93
CA GLY A 363 -0.12 -17.68 -7.28
C GLY A 363 0.20 -16.58 -8.29
N ASP A 364 0.36 -16.96 -9.56
CA ASP A 364 0.43 -16.03 -10.68
C ASP A 364 -0.97 -15.49 -11.00
N ALA A 365 -1.16 -14.17 -10.93
CA ALA A 365 -2.47 -13.56 -11.13
C ALA A 365 -2.94 -13.63 -12.59
N ASP A 366 -2.04 -13.65 -13.57
CA ASP A 366 -2.38 -13.86 -14.98
C ASP A 366 -2.97 -15.25 -15.20
N GLU A 367 -2.38 -16.29 -14.57
CA GLU A 367 -2.91 -17.66 -14.62
C GLU A 367 -4.26 -17.75 -13.91
N TYR A 368 -4.40 -17.11 -12.75
CA TYR A 368 -5.67 -17.06 -12.02
C TYR A 368 -6.78 -16.40 -12.85
N GLU A 369 -6.52 -15.23 -13.45
CA GLU A 369 -7.49 -14.52 -14.29
C GLU A 369 -7.84 -15.31 -15.57
N ALA A 370 -6.86 -15.99 -16.18
CA ALA A 370 -7.08 -16.84 -17.33
C ALA A 370 -8.00 -18.02 -17.00
N ALA A 371 -7.84 -18.63 -15.82
CA ALA A 371 -8.70 -19.71 -15.35
C ALA A 371 -10.13 -19.24 -15.11
N GLN A 372 -10.34 -18.06 -14.49
CA GLN A 372 -11.67 -17.48 -14.25
C GLN A 372 -12.41 -17.12 -15.56
N ASN A 373 -11.70 -16.77 -16.63
CA ASN A 373 -12.30 -16.44 -17.92
C ASN A 373 -12.57 -17.67 -18.80
N ALA A 374 -12.12 -18.85 -18.41
CA ALA A 374 -12.31 -20.11 -19.16
C ALA A 374 -13.58 -20.87 -18.76
N ASP A 375 -14.17 -20.55 -17.61
CA ASP A 375 -15.41 -21.11 -17.06
C ASP A 375 -16.62 -20.22 -17.43
#